data_8a4f594f090bb43b199c0a5684b831ee
#
_entry.id   8a4f594f090bb43b199c0a5684b831ee
#
_cell.length_a   1.000
_cell.length_b   1.000
_cell.length_c   1.000
_cell.angle_alpha   90.00
_cell.angle_beta   90.00
_cell.angle_gamma   90.00
#
_symmetry.space_group_name_H-M   'P 1'
#
loop_
_entity.id
_entity.type
_entity.pdbx_description
1 polymer ?
#
loop_
_entity_poly.entity_id
_entity_poly.type
_entity_poly.pdbx_seq_one_letter_code
_entity_poly.pdbx_strand_id
1 'polypeptide(L)'
;MEVKRDIENRDDIDRLMVGFYTAALADEKIGYIFKDVAKLDLESHLPVIGDFWETILFQNGVYARYGRTPLMVHGELNEKTPLLFDHFTRWLELFEAAVDGDFEGPNADFIKSRAHAIANRMFMYVSSEHPTISAFG
;
A
#
# COMPACT_ATOMS: atom_id res chain seq x y z
N MET A 1 -15.99 -25.72 -5.54
CA MET A 1 -15.40 -24.44 -5.91
C MET A 1 -15.99 -23.35 -5.04
N GLU A 2 -15.16 -22.64 -4.32
CA GLU A 2 -15.64 -21.56 -3.49
C GLU A 2 -15.90 -20.30 -4.34
N VAL A 3 -17.03 -19.67 -4.05
CA VAL A 3 -17.32 -18.35 -4.63
C VAL A 3 -16.78 -17.31 -3.66
N LYS A 4 -15.89 -16.49 -4.16
CA LYS A 4 -15.33 -15.39 -3.35
C LYS A 4 -16.38 -14.29 -3.22
N ARG A 5 -16.47 -13.69 -2.04
CA ARG A 5 -17.35 -12.56 -1.84
C ARG A 5 -16.58 -11.24 -1.94
N ASP A 6 -17.31 -10.16 -2.03
CA ASP A 6 -16.70 -8.84 -2.08
C ASP A 6 -16.24 -8.37 -0.69
N ILE A 7 -15.44 -7.31 -0.67
CA ILE A 7 -15.04 -6.63 0.56
C ILE A 7 -16.24 -5.84 1.08
N GLU A 8 -16.72 -6.17 2.28
CA GLU A 8 -17.96 -5.61 2.78
C GLU A 8 -17.79 -4.71 4.00
N ASN A 9 -16.71 -4.89 4.76
CA ASN A 9 -16.56 -4.21 6.05
C ASN A 9 -15.08 -4.09 6.44
N ARG A 10 -14.84 -3.48 7.60
CA ARG A 10 -13.50 -3.28 8.13
C ARG A 10 -12.76 -4.60 8.40
N ASP A 11 -13.47 -5.61 8.88
CA ASP A 11 -12.83 -6.91 9.14
C ASP A 11 -12.24 -7.50 7.87
N ASP A 12 -12.92 -7.32 6.74
CA ASP A 12 -12.41 -7.77 5.44
C ASP A 12 -11.16 -7.00 5.05
N ILE A 13 -11.13 -5.70 5.30
CA ILE A 13 -9.96 -4.86 5.04
C ILE A 13 -8.78 -5.33 5.91
N ASP A 14 -9.02 -5.56 7.19
CA ASP A 14 -7.97 -6.01 8.10
C ASP A 14 -7.39 -7.36 7.67
N ARG A 15 -8.26 -8.27 7.25
CA ARG A 15 -7.83 -9.58 6.73
C ARG A 15 -7.00 -9.43 5.46
N LEU A 16 -7.42 -8.55 4.55
CA LEU A 16 -6.66 -8.23 3.34
C LEU A 16 -5.27 -7.69 3.69
N MET A 17 -5.21 -6.77 4.65
CA MET A 17 -3.94 -6.16 5.04
C MET A 17 -2.98 -7.17 5.67
N VAL A 18 -3.49 -8.08 6.51
CA VAL A 18 -2.66 -9.14 7.08
C VAL A 18 -2.07 -10.00 5.96
N GLY A 19 -2.89 -10.42 5.01
CA GLY A 19 -2.44 -11.22 3.88
C GLY A 19 -1.40 -10.51 3.03
N PHE A 20 -1.67 -9.25 2.71
CA PHE A 20 -0.76 -8.43 1.90
C PHE A 20 0.59 -8.23 2.60
N TYR A 21 0.59 -7.79 3.85
CA TYR A 21 1.84 -7.52 4.56
C TYR A 21 2.63 -8.78 4.86
N THR A 22 1.97 -9.90 5.08
CA THR A 22 2.65 -11.19 5.22
C THR A 22 3.46 -11.49 3.95
N ALA A 23 2.86 -11.31 2.79
CA ALA A 23 3.53 -11.52 1.51
C ALA A 23 4.62 -10.47 1.26
N ALA A 24 4.33 -9.20 1.55
CA ALA A 24 5.26 -8.11 1.29
C ALA A 24 6.53 -8.24 2.15
N LEU A 25 6.37 -8.57 3.43
CA LEU A 25 7.52 -8.73 4.33
C LEU A 25 8.41 -9.89 3.93
N ALA A 26 7.83 -10.93 3.34
CA ALA A 26 8.58 -12.11 2.87
C ALA A 26 9.12 -11.96 1.45
N ASP A 27 8.76 -10.88 0.77
CA ASP A 27 9.13 -10.70 -0.64
C ASP A 27 10.61 -10.36 -0.81
N GLU A 28 11.25 -11.00 -1.79
CA GLU A 28 12.69 -10.80 -2.04
C GLU A 28 13.03 -9.40 -2.54
N LYS A 29 12.12 -8.78 -3.27
CA LYS A 29 12.38 -7.46 -3.89
C LYS A 29 12.11 -6.30 -2.93
N ILE A 30 10.99 -6.34 -2.20
CA ILE A 30 10.56 -5.20 -1.38
C ILE A 30 10.56 -5.45 0.13
N GLY A 31 10.74 -6.70 0.56
CA GLY A 31 10.67 -7.03 1.98
C GLY A 31 11.65 -6.24 2.83
N TYR A 32 12.86 -5.99 2.33
CA TYR A 32 13.88 -5.25 3.08
C TYR A 32 13.46 -3.80 3.37
N ILE A 33 12.64 -3.21 2.51
CA ILE A 33 12.17 -1.84 2.71
C ILE A 33 11.32 -1.76 3.97
N PHE A 34 10.46 -2.74 4.17
CA PHE A 34 9.60 -2.79 5.36
C PHE A 34 10.36 -3.20 6.61
N LYS A 35 11.22 -4.22 6.51
CA LYS A 35 11.90 -4.80 7.67
C LYS A 35 13.12 -4.00 8.10
N ASP A 36 13.99 -3.68 7.17
CA ASP A 36 15.31 -3.14 7.48
C ASP A 36 15.36 -1.62 7.41
N VAL A 37 14.67 -1.02 6.46
CA VAL A 37 14.69 0.44 6.27
C VAL A 37 13.61 1.12 7.09
N ALA A 38 12.35 0.75 6.88
CA ALA A 38 11.23 1.35 7.60
C ALA A 38 11.11 0.80 9.03
N LYS A 39 11.66 -0.39 9.28
CA LYS A 39 11.56 -1.08 10.57
C LYS A 39 10.12 -1.14 11.04
N LEU A 40 9.26 -1.61 10.15
CA LEU A 40 7.83 -1.61 10.35
C LEU A 40 7.42 -2.50 11.52
N ASP A 41 6.68 -1.92 12.46
CA ASP A 41 5.97 -2.67 13.48
C ASP A 41 4.57 -2.94 12.95
N LEU A 42 4.35 -4.16 12.46
CA LEU A 42 3.11 -4.52 11.81
C LEU A 42 1.90 -4.37 12.73
N GLU A 43 2.05 -4.74 13.99
CA GLU A 43 0.96 -4.66 14.95
C GLU A 43 0.43 -3.24 15.11
N SER A 44 1.32 -2.25 15.18
CA SER A 44 0.91 -0.85 15.32
C SER A 44 0.53 -0.22 13.97
N HIS A 45 1.04 -0.77 12.86
CA HIS A 45 0.77 -0.25 11.53
C HIS A 45 -0.60 -0.68 10.98
N LEU A 46 -1.03 -1.90 11.30
CA LEU A 46 -2.29 -2.43 10.76
C LEU A 46 -3.51 -1.56 11.02
N PRO A 47 -3.72 -1.00 12.23
CA PRO A 47 -4.86 -0.11 12.44
C PRO A 47 -4.81 1.15 11.57
N VAL A 48 -3.62 1.71 11.37
CA VAL A 48 -3.43 2.93 10.58
C VAL A 48 -3.75 2.68 9.11
N ILE A 49 -3.16 1.63 8.54
CA ILE A 49 -3.38 1.31 7.13
C ILE A 49 -4.81 0.80 6.89
N GLY A 50 -5.39 0.13 7.86
CA GLY A 50 -6.79 -0.27 7.80
C GLY A 50 -7.71 0.94 7.75
N ASP A 51 -7.46 1.95 8.58
CA ASP A 51 -8.21 3.20 8.56
C ASP A 51 -8.08 3.91 7.22
N PHE A 52 -6.89 3.89 6.63
CA PHE A 52 -6.66 4.48 5.32
C PHE A 52 -7.55 3.82 4.24
N TRP A 53 -7.51 2.50 4.15
CA TRP A 53 -8.29 1.79 3.13
C TRP A 53 -9.79 1.82 3.40
N GLU A 54 -10.19 1.82 4.67
CA GLU A 54 -11.59 2.00 5.04
C GLU A 54 -12.11 3.34 4.56
N THR A 55 -11.31 4.40 4.73
CA THR A 55 -11.67 5.73 4.24
C THR A 55 -11.80 5.74 2.71
N ILE A 56 -10.88 5.07 2.01
CA ILE A 56 -10.92 4.99 0.54
C ILE A 56 -12.18 4.25 0.06
N LEU A 57 -12.49 3.10 0.67
CA LEU A 57 -13.60 2.27 0.23
C LEU A 57 -14.96 2.80 0.68
N PHE A 58 -15.08 3.21 1.93
CA PHE A 58 -16.37 3.54 2.52
C PHE A 58 -16.57 5.02 2.82
N GLN A 59 -15.56 5.84 2.55
CA GLN A 59 -15.64 7.30 2.65
C GLN A 59 -16.07 7.81 4.03
N ASN A 60 -15.63 7.13 5.09
CA ASN A 60 -16.02 7.47 6.47
C ASN A 60 -15.03 8.41 7.19
N GLY A 61 -13.92 8.76 6.55
CA GLY A 61 -13.01 9.78 7.07
C GLY A 61 -12.15 9.40 8.27
N VAL A 62 -12.14 8.14 8.69
CA VAL A 62 -11.43 7.73 9.92
C VAL A 62 -9.91 7.95 9.83
N TYR A 63 -9.34 7.94 8.64
CA TYR A 63 -7.90 8.15 8.45
C TYR A 63 -7.49 9.61 8.73
N ALA A 64 -8.39 10.56 8.59
CA ALA A 64 -8.07 11.99 8.71
C ALA A 64 -7.46 12.36 10.08
N ARG A 65 -7.73 11.56 11.11
CA ARG A 65 -7.22 11.81 12.47
C ARG A 65 -5.69 11.72 12.61
N TYR A 66 -5.00 11.11 11.65
CA TYR A 66 -3.56 10.90 11.77
C TYR A 66 -2.71 12.11 11.40
N GLY A 67 -3.26 13.05 10.64
CA GLY A 67 -2.56 14.28 10.29
C GLY A 67 -1.35 14.13 9.37
N ARG A 68 -1.04 12.92 8.93
CA ARG A 68 0.06 12.64 7.98
C ARG A 68 -0.49 11.92 6.78
N THR A 69 0.04 12.24 5.60
CA THR A 69 -0.39 11.60 4.35
C THR A 69 0.55 10.47 3.98
N PRO A 70 0.09 9.46 3.23
CA PRO A 70 0.98 8.43 2.70
C PRO A 70 2.11 9.00 1.85
N LEU A 71 1.86 10.12 1.15
CA LEU A 71 2.91 10.77 0.36
C LEU A 71 4.06 11.24 1.24
N MET A 72 3.76 11.88 2.37
CA MET A 72 4.78 12.35 3.31
C MET A 72 5.62 11.19 3.85
N VAL A 73 4.95 10.10 4.24
CA VAL A 73 5.63 8.93 4.79
C VAL A 73 6.56 8.30 3.75
N HIS A 74 6.10 8.18 2.50
CA HIS A 74 6.92 7.60 1.43
C HIS A 74 8.05 8.51 1.01
N GLY A 75 7.86 9.83 1.08
CA GLY A 75 8.93 10.78 0.84
C GLY A 75 10.06 10.63 1.85
N GLU A 76 9.74 10.49 3.13
CA GLU A 76 10.73 10.26 4.18
C GLU A 76 11.45 8.93 3.98
N LEU A 77 10.73 7.89 3.58
CA LEU A 77 11.31 6.59 3.29
C LEU A 77 12.26 6.66 2.10
N ASN A 78 11.89 7.42 1.07
CA ASN A 78 12.71 7.60 -0.12
C ASN A 78 14.06 8.29 0.19
N GLU A 79 14.11 9.10 1.23
CA GLU A 79 15.36 9.71 1.68
C GLU A 79 16.33 8.68 2.26
N LYS A 80 15.80 7.62 2.85
CA LYS A 80 16.60 6.55 3.46
C LYS A 80 17.04 5.50 2.44
N THR A 81 16.16 5.19 1.50
CA THR A 81 16.44 4.25 0.42
C THR A 81 15.62 4.67 -0.79
N PRO A 82 16.25 4.81 -1.97
CA PRO A 82 15.48 5.21 -3.15
C PRO A 82 14.36 4.22 -3.43
N LEU A 83 13.14 4.74 -3.61
CA LEU A 83 11.99 3.95 -3.99
C LEU A 83 11.86 3.98 -5.51
N LEU A 84 12.11 2.85 -6.13
CA LEU A 84 12.21 2.73 -7.58
C LEU A 84 10.89 2.27 -8.19
N PHE A 85 10.74 2.47 -9.48
CA PHE A 85 9.56 2.03 -10.21
C PHE A 85 9.26 0.55 -9.98
N ASP A 86 10.30 -0.29 -10.00
CA ASP A 86 10.16 -1.73 -9.78
C ASP A 86 9.60 -2.05 -8.39
N HIS A 87 9.90 -1.23 -7.40
CA HIS A 87 9.37 -1.42 -6.04
C HIS A 87 7.85 -1.22 -6.04
N PHE A 88 7.37 -0.18 -6.72
CA PHE A 88 5.94 0.11 -6.79
C PHE A 88 5.21 -0.93 -7.63
N THR A 89 5.83 -1.39 -8.72
CA THR A 89 5.26 -2.46 -9.56
C THR A 89 5.10 -3.74 -8.76
N ARG A 90 6.13 -4.13 -8.01
CA ARG A 90 6.07 -5.33 -7.18
C ARG A 90 5.04 -5.21 -6.07
N TRP A 91 4.96 -4.03 -5.44
CA TRP A 91 3.93 -3.75 -4.43
C TRP A 91 2.53 -3.98 -4.99
N LEU A 92 2.27 -3.47 -6.19
CA LEU A 92 0.97 -3.65 -6.85
C LEU A 92 0.68 -5.11 -7.16
N GLU A 93 1.67 -5.86 -7.64
CA GLU A 93 1.49 -7.28 -7.92
C GLU A 93 1.07 -8.04 -6.67
N LEU A 94 1.75 -7.77 -5.56
CA LEU A 94 1.45 -8.41 -4.29
C LEU A 94 0.09 -7.98 -3.73
N PHE A 95 -0.24 -6.70 -3.88
CA PHE A 95 -1.53 -6.18 -3.43
C PHE A 95 -2.68 -6.81 -4.21
N GLU A 96 -2.57 -6.85 -5.53
CA GLU A 96 -3.61 -7.44 -6.37
C GLU A 96 -3.77 -8.94 -6.09
N ALA A 97 -2.66 -9.65 -5.90
CA ALA A 97 -2.71 -11.06 -5.56
C ALA A 97 -3.43 -11.29 -4.22
N ALA A 98 -3.18 -10.41 -3.24
CA ALA A 98 -3.85 -10.51 -1.95
C ALA A 98 -5.36 -10.28 -2.07
N VAL A 99 -5.76 -9.29 -2.86
CA VAL A 99 -7.19 -9.03 -3.11
C VAL A 99 -7.82 -10.23 -3.80
N ASP A 100 -7.23 -10.66 -4.91
CA ASP A 100 -7.80 -11.73 -5.75
C ASP A 100 -7.81 -13.08 -5.05
N GLY A 101 -6.93 -13.26 -4.07
CA GLY A 101 -6.90 -14.53 -3.30
C GLY A 101 -8.15 -14.75 -2.46
N ASP A 102 -8.74 -13.68 -1.93
CA ASP A 102 -9.84 -13.77 -0.97
C ASP A 102 -11.13 -13.09 -1.42
N PHE A 103 -11.07 -12.16 -2.37
CA PHE A 103 -12.23 -11.31 -2.68
C PHE A 103 -12.48 -11.19 -4.18
N GLU A 104 -13.75 -10.93 -4.52
CA GLU A 104 -14.19 -10.69 -5.88
C GLU A 104 -15.46 -9.84 -5.83
N GLY A 105 -15.51 -8.75 -6.59
CA GLY A 105 -16.68 -7.89 -6.65
C GLY A 105 -16.33 -6.44 -6.90
N PRO A 106 -17.34 -5.55 -6.92
CA PRO A 106 -17.12 -4.12 -7.18
C PRO A 106 -16.13 -3.45 -6.23
N ASN A 107 -16.18 -3.74 -4.94
CA ASN A 107 -15.24 -3.16 -3.99
C ASN A 107 -13.83 -3.71 -4.18
N ALA A 108 -13.71 -5.01 -4.47
CA ALA A 108 -12.41 -5.61 -4.79
C ALA A 108 -11.80 -4.95 -6.03
N ASP A 109 -12.59 -4.73 -7.08
CA ASP A 109 -12.14 -4.04 -8.28
C ASP A 109 -11.76 -2.59 -7.98
N PHE A 110 -12.57 -1.92 -7.18
CA PHE A 110 -12.32 -0.52 -6.83
C PHE A 110 -11.02 -0.35 -6.04
N ILE A 111 -10.78 -1.20 -5.04
CA ILE A 111 -9.57 -1.09 -4.22
C ILE A 111 -8.32 -1.35 -5.06
N LYS A 112 -8.37 -2.30 -6.00
CA LYS A 112 -7.25 -2.54 -6.93
C LYS A 112 -6.99 -1.31 -7.80
N SER A 113 -8.04 -0.72 -8.35
CA SER A 113 -7.93 0.48 -9.17
C SER A 113 -7.33 1.65 -8.38
N ARG A 114 -7.78 1.85 -7.14
CA ARG A 114 -7.24 2.91 -6.28
C ARG A 114 -5.78 2.65 -5.90
N ALA A 115 -5.42 1.39 -5.69
CA ALA A 115 -4.03 1.02 -5.41
C ALA A 115 -3.11 1.40 -6.55
N HIS A 116 -3.53 1.16 -7.79
CA HIS A 116 -2.77 1.57 -8.97
C HIS A 116 -2.59 3.09 -9.03
N ALA A 117 -3.67 3.84 -8.83
CA ALA A 117 -3.62 5.30 -8.87
C ALA A 117 -2.72 5.85 -7.75
N ILE A 118 -2.82 5.29 -6.55
CA ILE A 118 -2.02 5.71 -5.41
C ILE A 118 -0.55 5.40 -5.62
N ALA A 119 -0.23 4.19 -6.09
CA ALA A 119 1.16 3.80 -6.35
C ALA A 119 1.79 4.69 -7.42
N ASN A 120 1.06 4.99 -8.49
CA ASN A 120 1.55 5.87 -9.53
C ASN A 120 1.81 7.27 -9.00
N ARG A 121 0.88 7.81 -8.22
CA ARG A 121 1.04 9.13 -7.61
C ARG A 121 2.22 9.18 -6.65
N MET A 122 2.42 8.13 -5.85
CA MET A 122 3.55 8.06 -4.94
C MET A 122 4.87 7.98 -5.67
N PHE A 123 4.94 7.18 -6.75
CA PHE A 123 6.14 7.11 -7.56
C PHE A 123 6.48 8.47 -8.16
N MET A 124 5.49 9.17 -8.71
CA MET A 124 5.71 10.50 -9.25
C MET A 124 6.18 11.49 -8.18
N TYR A 125 5.61 11.40 -6.99
CA TYR A 125 5.98 12.26 -5.87
C TYR A 125 7.43 12.04 -5.43
N VAL A 126 7.82 10.79 -5.18
CA VAL A 126 9.19 10.50 -4.73
C VAL A 126 10.21 10.77 -5.83
N SER A 127 9.84 10.57 -7.09
CA SER A 127 10.71 10.87 -8.22
C SER A 127 10.94 12.38 -8.34
N SER A 128 9.92 13.19 -8.07
CA SER A 128 10.05 14.66 -8.14
C SER A 128 10.83 15.25 -6.98
N GLU A 129 10.90 14.55 -5.84
CA GLU A 129 11.70 15.00 -4.70
C GLU A 129 13.21 14.92 -4.96
N HIS A 130 13.60 14.21 -6.02
CA HIS A 130 15.00 14.12 -6.42
C HIS A 130 15.19 14.59 -7.86
N PRO A 131 14.72 15.82 -8.20
CA PRO A 131 14.76 16.30 -9.58
C PRO A 131 16.19 16.43 -10.12
N THR A 132 17.15 16.68 -9.24
CA THR A 132 18.56 16.78 -9.65
C THR A 132 19.04 15.47 -10.23
N ILE A 133 18.69 14.36 -9.61
CA ILE A 133 19.03 13.03 -10.10
C ILE A 133 18.35 12.80 -11.44
N SER A 134 17.07 13.15 -11.53
CA SER A 134 16.30 13.01 -12.76
C SER A 134 16.87 13.87 -13.89
N ALA A 135 17.31 15.10 -13.55
CA ALA A 135 17.81 16.05 -14.53
C ALA A 135 19.18 15.64 -15.09
N PHE A 136 19.97 14.98 -14.30
CA PHE A 136 21.36 14.64 -14.68
C PHE A 136 21.62 13.15 -14.78
N GLY A 137 20.67 12.35 -14.33
CA GLY A 137 20.81 10.89 -14.33
C GLY A 137 20.26 10.23 -15.57
#